data_687221d72a71d103ad986f26ffd1c07b
#
_entry.id   687221d72a71d103ad986f26ffd1c07b
#
_cell.length_a   1.000
_cell.length_b   1.000
_cell.length_c   1.000
_cell.angle_alpha   90.00
_cell.angle_beta   90.00
_cell.angle_gamma   90.00
#
_symmetry.space_group_name_H-M   'P 1'
#
loop_
_entity.id
_entity.type
_entity.pdbx_description
1 polymer ?
#
loop_
_entity_poly.entity_id
_entity_poly.type
_entity_poly.pdbx_seq_one_letter_code
_entity_poly.pdbx_strand_id
1 'polypeptide(L)'
;MVKLSVCIEMFWRDLPYEERIARVAALGYPAFEFWGWKNKDLGAIKAAKEKANLPLAALCIEPNFSLIRRNAQAELVQGMKETAFVARDLGCKTIIATVGNVYDDETYEITRRRVVRNAAAVVKVAEDHGLTIVLEPLNTLVDHHGYWLTRMAQAVDIVEEIGSPAAKILDDLYHQQIMEGNLINNLSAYISHIGHFHTAGNPGRHELLGGEQDFRAIFKAIDATGYAGYVGLEYSPTLDTTVSLKQALSLVEG
;
A
#
# COMPACT_ATOMS: atom_id res chain seq x y z
N MET A 1 -1.54 -10.54 -16.54
CA MET A 1 -2.77 -9.72 -16.33
C MET A 1 -2.75 -9.23 -14.89
N VAL A 2 -2.94 -7.91 -14.71
CA VAL A 2 -2.99 -7.25 -13.39
C VAL A 2 -4.05 -7.90 -12.51
N LYS A 3 -3.71 -8.15 -11.26
CA LYS A 3 -4.63 -8.66 -10.22
C LYS A 3 -5.01 -7.51 -9.30
N LEU A 4 -6.27 -7.07 -9.34
CA LEU A 4 -6.74 -6.00 -8.48
C LEU A 4 -7.05 -6.52 -7.07
N SER A 5 -6.67 -5.78 -6.03
CA SER A 5 -7.17 -5.94 -4.66
C SER A 5 -8.05 -4.75 -4.27
N VAL A 6 -8.95 -4.95 -3.33
CA VAL A 6 -9.85 -3.88 -2.86
C VAL A 6 -9.47 -3.48 -1.44
N CYS A 7 -9.07 -2.21 -1.25
CA CYS A 7 -8.87 -1.65 0.08
C CYS A 7 -10.24 -1.39 0.74
N ILE A 8 -10.67 -2.34 1.56
CA ILE A 8 -12.02 -2.31 2.16
C ILE A 8 -12.22 -1.20 3.20
N GLU A 9 -11.20 -0.40 3.48
CA GLU A 9 -11.35 0.86 4.24
C GLU A 9 -12.10 1.94 3.45
N MET A 10 -12.05 1.87 2.12
CA MET A 10 -12.60 2.88 1.23
C MET A 10 -14.03 2.57 0.78
N PHE A 11 -14.45 1.30 0.85
CA PHE A 11 -15.69 0.81 0.27
C PHE A 11 -16.65 0.27 1.33
N TRP A 12 -17.96 0.48 1.14
CA TRP A 12 -19.04 0.02 2.06
C TRP A 12 -18.74 0.35 3.52
N ARG A 13 -18.31 1.56 3.82
CA ARG A 13 -17.80 1.99 5.13
C ARG A 13 -18.83 1.89 6.27
N ASP A 14 -20.09 1.75 5.94
CA ASP A 14 -21.23 1.53 6.83
C ASP A 14 -21.45 0.05 7.23
N LEU A 15 -20.74 -0.88 6.55
CA LEU A 15 -20.85 -2.32 6.82
C LEU A 15 -19.69 -2.83 7.67
N PRO A 16 -19.89 -3.94 8.42
CA PRO A 16 -18.79 -4.62 9.11
C PRO A 16 -17.82 -5.25 8.09
N TYR A 17 -16.56 -5.46 8.53
CA TYR A 17 -15.48 -5.90 7.64
C TYR A 17 -15.74 -7.24 6.95
N GLU A 18 -16.32 -8.20 7.68
CA GLU A 18 -16.70 -9.53 7.17
C GLU A 18 -17.71 -9.45 6.03
N GLU A 19 -18.64 -8.49 6.08
CA GLU A 19 -19.58 -8.26 4.97
C GLU A 19 -18.90 -7.59 3.76
N ARG A 20 -17.97 -6.64 3.99
CA ARG A 20 -17.18 -6.04 2.91
C ARG A 20 -16.38 -7.11 2.17
N ILE A 21 -15.72 -8.03 2.90
CA ILE A 21 -14.96 -9.15 2.33
C ILE A 21 -15.86 -10.04 1.48
N ALA A 22 -17.04 -10.38 1.98
CA ALA A 22 -18.01 -11.19 1.23
C ALA A 22 -18.46 -10.51 -0.07
N ARG A 23 -18.66 -9.19 -0.07
CA ARG A 23 -19.02 -8.41 -1.28
C ARG A 23 -17.87 -8.34 -2.27
N VAL A 24 -16.62 -8.15 -1.81
CA VAL A 24 -15.42 -8.20 -2.67
C VAL A 24 -15.34 -9.53 -3.40
N ALA A 25 -15.50 -10.64 -2.66
CA ALA A 25 -15.49 -11.98 -3.24
C ALA A 25 -16.64 -12.20 -4.23
N ALA A 26 -17.86 -11.75 -3.91
CA ALA A 26 -19.02 -11.86 -4.78
C ALA A 26 -18.88 -11.09 -6.11
N LEU A 27 -18.04 -10.04 -6.14
CA LEU A 27 -17.69 -9.31 -7.36
C LEU A 27 -16.59 -9.99 -8.19
N GLY A 28 -15.97 -11.07 -7.70
CA GLY A 28 -14.92 -11.80 -8.40
C GLY A 28 -13.52 -11.22 -8.25
N TYR A 29 -13.30 -10.32 -7.31
CA TYR A 29 -11.95 -9.81 -7.04
C TYR A 29 -11.04 -10.90 -6.47
N PRO A 30 -9.76 -10.94 -6.85
CA PRO A 30 -8.82 -11.98 -6.40
C PRO A 30 -8.23 -11.74 -5.02
N ALA A 31 -8.39 -10.53 -4.44
CA ALA A 31 -7.86 -10.19 -3.12
C ALA A 31 -8.55 -8.95 -2.53
N PHE A 32 -8.36 -8.77 -1.25
CA PHE A 32 -8.70 -7.54 -0.52
C PHE A 32 -7.52 -7.08 0.32
N GLU A 33 -7.60 -5.86 0.85
CA GLU A 33 -6.62 -5.30 1.79
C GLU A 33 -7.30 -4.33 2.75
N PHE A 34 -6.64 -4.04 3.85
CA PHE A 34 -7.08 -3.03 4.82
C PHE A 34 -5.87 -2.40 5.52
N TRP A 35 -6.09 -1.25 6.16
CA TRP A 35 -5.03 -0.54 6.87
C TRP A 35 -4.68 -1.17 8.21
N GLY A 36 -4.90 -0.46 9.31
CA GLY A 36 -4.58 -0.92 10.65
C GLY A 36 -5.45 -2.10 11.12
N TRP A 37 -4.89 -2.92 12.00
CA TRP A 37 -5.51 -4.16 12.48
C TRP A 37 -5.97 -4.09 13.95
N LYS A 38 -5.44 -3.15 14.74
CA LYS A 38 -5.53 -3.18 16.21
C LYS A 38 -6.95 -3.03 16.76
N ASN A 39 -7.81 -2.32 16.07
CA ASN A 39 -9.19 -2.04 16.47
C ASN A 39 -10.23 -2.83 15.65
N LYS A 40 -9.82 -3.94 15.04
CA LYS A 40 -10.69 -4.80 14.22
C LYS A 40 -10.92 -6.15 14.87
N ASP A 41 -12.08 -6.75 14.58
CA ASP A 41 -12.32 -8.17 14.90
C ASP A 41 -11.58 -9.06 13.89
N LEU A 42 -10.33 -9.39 14.23
CA LEU A 42 -9.48 -10.22 13.37
C LEU A 42 -10.02 -11.65 13.23
N GLY A 43 -10.77 -12.14 14.22
CA GLY A 43 -11.42 -13.44 14.15
C GLY A 43 -12.52 -13.47 13.08
N ALA A 44 -13.39 -12.46 13.06
CA ALA A 44 -14.43 -12.31 12.04
C ALA A 44 -13.83 -12.12 10.65
N ILE A 45 -12.78 -11.29 10.50
CA ILE A 45 -12.05 -11.08 9.24
C ILE A 45 -11.45 -12.41 8.73
N LYS A 46 -10.78 -13.16 9.61
CA LYS A 46 -10.18 -14.45 9.28
C LYS A 46 -11.23 -15.45 8.78
N ALA A 47 -12.32 -15.60 9.53
CA ALA A 47 -13.41 -16.49 9.15
C ALA A 47 -14.04 -16.10 7.80
N ALA A 48 -14.26 -14.81 7.56
CA ALA A 48 -14.84 -14.31 6.31
C ALA A 48 -13.92 -14.56 5.11
N LYS A 49 -12.59 -14.25 5.23
CA LYS A 49 -11.64 -14.49 4.15
C LYS A 49 -11.45 -15.97 3.83
N GLU A 50 -11.44 -16.84 4.85
CA GLU A 50 -11.34 -18.28 4.67
C GLU A 50 -12.58 -18.84 3.99
N LYS A 51 -13.78 -18.45 4.43
CA LYS A 51 -15.06 -18.81 3.81
C LYS A 51 -15.14 -18.38 2.36
N ALA A 52 -14.62 -17.19 2.03
CA ALA A 52 -14.62 -16.64 0.68
C ALA A 52 -13.43 -17.15 -0.17
N ASN A 53 -12.48 -17.87 0.42
CA ASN A 53 -11.18 -18.22 -0.19
C ASN A 53 -10.49 -16.98 -0.80
N LEU A 54 -10.50 -15.86 -0.08
CA LEU A 54 -10.03 -14.57 -0.58
C LEU A 54 -8.72 -14.16 0.14
N PRO A 55 -7.59 -14.04 -0.55
CA PRO A 55 -6.32 -13.61 0.01
C PRO A 55 -6.37 -12.17 0.55
N LEU A 56 -5.63 -11.93 1.64
CA LEU A 56 -5.30 -10.59 2.12
C LEU A 56 -4.01 -10.12 1.43
N ALA A 57 -4.12 -9.08 0.58
CA ALA A 57 -3.01 -8.56 -0.22
C ALA A 57 -2.00 -7.78 0.60
N ALA A 58 -2.46 -6.86 1.45
CA ALA A 58 -1.62 -6.01 2.27
C ALA A 58 -2.34 -5.55 3.54
N LEU A 59 -1.58 -5.18 4.57
CA LEU A 59 -2.02 -4.45 5.75
C LEU A 59 -0.90 -3.52 6.24
N CYS A 60 -1.25 -2.51 7.05
CA CYS A 60 -0.28 -1.55 7.58
C CYS A 60 0.34 -2.03 8.90
N ILE A 61 1.56 -1.58 9.18
CA ILE A 61 2.16 -1.74 10.51
C ILE A 61 1.38 -0.91 11.54
N GLU A 62 1.14 -1.47 12.70
CA GLU A 62 0.57 -0.79 13.86
C GLU A 62 1.33 -1.13 15.15
N PRO A 63 1.11 -0.39 16.27
CA PRO A 63 0.35 0.87 16.36
C PRO A 63 1.18 2.11 16.00
N ASN A 64 0.51 3.21 15.61
CA ASN A 64 1.08 4.56 15.41
C ASN A 64 2.44 4.57 14.69
N PHE A 65 2.52 3.85 13.59
CA PHE A 65 3.77 3.61 12.91
C PHE A 65 4.21 4.82 12.07
N SER A 66 5.41 5.29 12.32
CA SER A 66 6.05 6.36 11.54
C SER A 66 7.57 6.23 11.68
N LEU A 67 8.24 5.92 10.58
CA LEU A 67 9.69 5.67 10.55
C LEU A 67 10.53 6.89 10.90
N ILE A 68 9.99 8.10 10.74
CA ILE A 68 10.70 9.35 11.03
C ILE A 68 10.81 9.64 12.54
N ARG A 69 10.09 8.93 13.40
CA ARG A 69 10.03 9.21 14.85
C ARG A 69 11.40 9.12 15.51
N ARG A 70 11.68 10.15 16.32
CA ARG A 70 12.90 10.24 17.15
C ARG A 70 12.85 9.21 18.28
N ASN A 71 13.98 8.54 18.53
CA ASN A 71 14.15 7.59 19.64
C ASN A 71 13.11 6.46 19.71
N ALA A 72 12.43 6.14 18.60
CA ALA A 72 11.33 5.19 18.57
C ALA A 72 11.70 3.79 18.02
N GLN A 73 12.97 3.52 17.72
CA GLN A 73 13.38 2.27 17.06
C GLN A 73 12.89 1.02 17.79
N ALA A 74 13.02 0.97 19.12
CA ALA A 74 12.58 -0.18 19.91
C ALA A 74 11.04 -0.37 19.82
N GLU A 75 10.28 0.74 19.87
CA GLU A 75 8.81 0.72 19.72
C GLU A 75 8.38 0.29 18.31
N LEU A 76 9.08 0.80 17.28
CA LEU A 76 8.82 0.41 15.88
C LEU A 76 9.09 -1.08 15.65
N VAL A 77 10.18 -1.59 16.20
CA VAL A 77 10.51 -3.03 16.15
C VAL A 77 9.45 -3.86 16.88
N GLN A 78 8.99 -3.40 18.04
CA GLN A 78 7.93 -4.10 18.78
C GLN A 78 6.60 -4.11 18.00
N GLY A 79 6.20 -2.97 17.45
CA GLY A 79 4.99 -2.88 16.59
C GLY A 79 5.09 -3.79 15.36
N MET A 80 6.27 -3.87 14.74
CA MET A 80 6.47 -4.80 13.64
C MET A 80 6.36 -6.27 14.04
N LYS A 81 6.85 -6.67 15.23
CA LYS A 81 6.70 -8.04 15.75
C LYS A 81 5.22 -8.39 15.99
N GLU A 82 4.45 -7.47 16.55
CA GLU A 82 3.01 -7.63 16.75
C GLU A 82 2.29 -7.75 15.40
N THR A 83 2.62 -6.88 14.45
CA THR A 83 2.08 -6.93 13.09
C THR A 83 2.45 -8.23 12.37
N ALA A 84 3.69 -8.72 12.54
CA ALA A 84 4.13 -9.98 11.92
C ALA A 84 3.33 -11.20 12.44
N PHE A 85 2.96 -11.19 13.72
CA PHE A 85 2.09 -12.22 14.28
C PHE A 85 0.70 -12.20 13.63
N VAL A 86 0.10 -11.02 13.51
CA VAL A 86 -1.21 -10.84 12.85
C VAL A 86 -1.15 -11.20 11.37
N ALA A 87 -0.12 -10.73 10.67
CA ALA A 87 0.08 -11.00 9.25
C ALA A 87 0.19 -12.51 8.96
N ARG A 88 0.94 -13.24 9.80
CA ARG A 88 1.05 -14.69 9.70
C ARG A 88 -0.30 -15.38 9.94
N ASP A 89 -1.06 -14.96 10.94
CA ASP A 89 -2.37 -15.55 11.25
C ASP A 89 -3.39 -15.33 10.14
N LEU A 90 -3.34 -14.16 9.49
CA LEU A 90 -4.19 -13.81 8.35
C LEU A 90 -3.63 -14.24 6.98
N GLY A 91 -2.41 -14.77 6.92
CA GLY A 91 -1.77 -15.20 5.67
C GLY A 91 -1.37 -14.03 4.76
N CYS A 92 -1.15 -12.83 5.31
CA CYS A 92 -0.65 -11.65 4.60
C CYS A 92 0.88 -11.68 4.54
N LYS A 93 1.45 -11.23 3.41
CA LYS A 93 2.91 -11.16 3.25
C LYS A 93 3.44 -9.75 3.01
N THR A 94 2.60 -8.82 2.61
CA THR A 94 2.99 -7.44 2.30
C THR A 94 2.52 -6.50 3.40
N ILE A 95 3.46 -5.76 3.96
CA ILE A 95 3.23 -4.87 5.10
C ILE A 95 3.57 -3.44 4.70
N ILE A 96 2.58 -2.56 4.72
CA ILE A 96 2.73 -1.15 4.37
C ILE A 96 3.32 -0.38 5.54
N ALA A 97 4.36 0.40 5.27
CA ALA A 97 5.03 1.24 6.26
C ALA A 97 5.06 2.70 5.81
N THR A 98 4.43 3.56 6.61
CA THR A 98 4.49 5.01 6.40
C THR A 98 5.73 5.62 7.05
N VAL A 99 6.22 6.72 6.48
CA VAL A 99 7.43 7.40 6.98
C VAL A 99 7.10 8.48 8.00
N GLY A 100 6.13 9.35 7.71
CA GLY A 100 5.69 10.43 8.58
C GLY A 100 6.14 11.82 8.12
N ASN A 101 5.76 12.83 8.89
CA ASN A 101 5.97 14.23 8.55
C ASN A 101 7.34 14.73 9.01
N VAL A 102 7.89 15.71 8.26
CA VAL A 102 9.14 16.39 8.58
C VAL A 102 9.11 17.03 9.98
N TYR A 103 10.30 17.18 10.57
CA TYR A 103 10.52 18.03 11.73
C TYR A 103 11.20 19.33 11.29
N ASP A 104 10.63 20.48 11.64
CA ASP A 104 11.11 21.81 11.21
C ASP A 104 12.53 22.15 11.71
N ASP A 105 12.95 21.50 12.77
CA ASP A 105 14.26 21.70 13.42
C ASP A 105 15.36 20.75 12.91
N GLU A 106 15.12 20.02 11.80
CA GLU A 106 16.06 19.04 11.28
C GLU A 106 16.38 19.22 9.79
N THR A 107 17.59 18.86 9.41
CA THR A 107 17.99 18.79 8.01
C THR A 107 17.51 17.48 7.36
N TYR A 108 17.40 17.49 6.05
CA TYR A 108 17.08 16.31 5.25
C TYR A 108 18.00 15.11 5.59
N GLU A 109 19.30 15.35 5.71
CA GLU A 109 20.30 14.31 5.96
C GLU A 109 20.16 13.65 7.34
N ILE A 110 19.80 14.41 8.36
CA ILE A 110 19.54 13.88 9.70
C ILE A 110 18.30 12.98 9.68
N THR A 111 17.25 13.48 9.06
CA THR A 111 15.99 12.73 8.89
C THR A 111 16.21 11.46 8.07
N ARG A 112 16.88 11.56 6.92
CA ARG A 112 17.17 10.42 6.04
C ARG A 112 17.89 9.30 6.80
N ARG A 113 19.01 9.61 7.48
CA ARG A 113 19.76 8.62 8.28
C ARG A 113 18.89 7.94 9.34
N ARG A 114 17.98 8.67 9.97
CA ARG A 114 17.05 8.10 10.94
C ARG A 114 16.02 7.18 10.28
N VAL A 115 15.42 7.59 9.18
CA VAL A 115 14.46 6.79 8.43
C VAL A 115 15.08 5.49 7.97
N VAL A 116 16.27 5.52 7.35
CA VAL A 116 16.99 4.32 6.92
C VAL A 116 17.28 3.40 8.10
N ARG A 117 17.82 3.94 9.21
CA ARG A 117 18.12 3.14 10.41
C ARG A 117 16.88 2.49 11.01
N ASN A 118 15.77 3.22 11.12
CA ASN A 118 14.52 2.70 11.67
C ASN A 118 13.90 1.67 10.73
N ALA A 119 13.89 1.93 9.43
CA ALA A 119 13.39 1.02 8.41
C ALA A 119 14.21 -0.28 8.37
N ALA A 120 15.54 -0.21 8.41
CA ALA A 120 16.40 -1.40 8.45
C ALA A 120 16.10 -2.31 9.64
N ALA A 121 15.84 -1.71 10.82
CA ALA A 121 15.50 -2.49 12.02
C ALA A 121 14.13 -3.17 11.90
N VAL A 122 13.16 -2.51 11.27
CA VAL A 122 11.81 -3.06 11.00
C VAL A 122 11.87 -4.14 9.92
N VAL A 123 12.61 -3.90 8.84
CA VAL A 123 12.83 -4.86 7.75
C VAL A 123 13.50 -6.14 8.25
N LYS A 124 14.45 -6.04 9.19
CA LYS A 124 15.06 -7.23 9.80
C LYS A 124 14.03 -8.14 10.48
N VAL A 125 13.04 -7.56 11.17
CA VAL A 125 11.93 -8.36 11.74
C VAL A 125 11.08 -8.98 10.63
N ALA A 126 10.80 -8.24 9.55
CA ALA A 126 10.04 -8.75 8.43
C ALA A 126 10.74 -9.96 7.76
N GLU A 127 12.05 -9.89 7.53
CA GLU A 127 12.85 -11.00 7.01
C GLU A 127 12.71 -12.27 7.86
N ASP A 128 12.86 -12.13 9.18
CA ASP A 128 12.78 -13.24 10.13
C ASP A 128 11.40 -13.94 10.10
N HIS A 129 10.37 -13.25 9.57
CA HIS A 129 9.01 -13.76 9.43
C HIS A 129 8.57 -14.03 7.97
N GLY A 130 9.45 -13.86 6.98
CA GLY A 130 9.15 -14.06 5.56
C GLY A 130 8.13 -13.04 5.00
N LEU A 131 8.17 -11.81 5.52
CA LEU A 131 7.32 -10.69 5.13
C LEU A 131 8.11 -9.67 4.29
N THR A 132 7.40 -8.88 3.50
CA THR A 132 7.94 -7.77 2.73
C THR A 132 7.39 -6.45 3.29
N ILE A 133 8.27 -5.52 3.61
CA ILE A 133 7.89 -4.14 3.94
C ILE A 133 7.84 -3.33 2.65
N VAL A 134 6.77 -2.59 2.45
CA VAL A 134 6.65 -1.62 1.36
C VAL A 134 6.55 -0.21 1.93
N LEU A 135 7.55 0.64 1.60
CA LEU A 135 7.57 2.06 1.97
C LEU A 135 6.70 2.84 0.99
N GLU A 136 5.84 3.70 1.50
CA GLU A 136 4.90 4.44 0.67
C GLU A 136 5.28 5.92 0.54
N PRO A 137 5.68 6.39 -0.66
CA PRO A 137 5.79 7.80 -0.98
C PRO A 137 4.39 8.41 -1.18
N LEU A 138 4.11 9.51 -0.46
CA LEU A 138 2.81 10.18 -0.47
C LEU A 138 2.89 11.59 -1.04
N ASN A 139 1.79 12.09 -1.61
CA ASN A 139 1.72 13.47 -2.09
C ASN A 139 1.57 14.47 -0.94
N THR A 140 2.23 15.62 -1.07
CA THR A 140 2.17 16.72 -0.11
C THR A 140 1.39 17.93 -0.62
N LEU A 141 0.94 17.90 -1.86
CA LEU A 141 0.24 19.02 -2.50
C LEU A 141 -1.26 19.02 -2.19
N VAL A 142 -1.85 17.85 -1.94
CA VAL A 142 -3.29 17.69 -1.73
C VAL A 142 -3.60 17.03 -0.38
N ASP A 143 -3.03 15.84 -0.09
CA ASP A 143 -3.52 15.00 1.01
C ASP A 143 -2.62 15.01 2.25
N HIS A 144 -1.29 14.93 2.10
CA HIS A 144 -0.36 14.67 3.21
C HIS A 144 0.66 15.80 3.38
N HIS A 145 0.18 17.02 3.65
CA HIS A 145 1.06 18.18 3.86
C HIS A 145 2.14 17.90 4.91
N GLY A 146 3.39 18.17 4.53
CA GLY A 146 4.55 17.96 5.40
C GLY A 146 5.10 16.53 5.43
N TYR A 147 4.53 15.58 4.69
CA TYR A 147 5.06 14.22 4.63
C TYR A 147 6.46 14.21 4.01
N TRP A 148 7.37 13.38 4.55
CA TRP A 148 8.79 13.45 4.19
C TRP A 148 9.16 12.66 2.92
N LEU A 149 8.60 11.46 2.74
CA LEU A 149 8.90 10.59 1.61
C LEU A 149 7.90 10.86 0.48
N THR A 150 8.33 11.53 -0.60
CA THR A 150 7.38 12.02 -1.60
C THR A 150 7.64 11.55 -3.04
N ARG A 151 8.83 10.97 -3.31
CA ARG A 151 9.25 10.60 -4.67
C ARG A 151 9.73 9.17 -4.74
N MET A 152 9.49 8.52 -5.89
CA MET A 152 9.95 7.15 -6.13
C MET A 152 11.48 7.03 -6.04
N ALA A 153 12.23 7.93 -6.66
CA ALA A 153 13.70 7.91 -6.60
C ALA A 153 14.23 8.01 -5.15
N GLN A 154 13.59 8.84 -4.30
CA GLN A 154 13.93 8.95 -2.89
C GLN A 154 13.69 7.63 -2.13
N ALA A 155 12.61 6.93 -2.45
CA ALA A 155 12.30 5.63 -1.86
C ALA A 155 13.26 4.54 -2.33
N VAL A 156 13.66 4.56 -3.61
CA VAL A 156 14.68 3.66 -4.19
C VAL A 156 16.00 3.80 -3.44
N ASP A 157 16.51 5.03 -3.26
CA ASP A 157 17.75 5.28 -2.50
C ASP A 157 17.70 4.69 -1.08
N ILE A 158 16.52 4.72 -0.44
CA ILE A 158 16.35 4.17 0.91
C ILE A 158 16.39 2.63 0.89
N VAL A 159 15.62 1.99 0.02
CA VAL A 159 15.56 0.52 -0.02
C VAL A 159 16.86 -0.09 -0.50
N GLU A 160 17.60 0.58 -1.40
CA GLU A 160 18.94 0.19 -1.82
C GLU A 160 19.96 0.28 -0.68
N GLU A 161 19.92 1.36 0.12
CA GLU A 161 20.81 1.50 1.29
C GLU A 161 20.49 0.46 2.37
N ILE A 162 19.21 0.07 2.56
CA ILE A 162 18.85 -1.01 3.46
C ILE A 162 19.41 -2.35 2.95
N GLY A 163 19.47 -2.56 1.63
CA GLY A 163 20.11 -3.70 0.99
C GLY A 163 19.42 -5.05 1.23
N SER A 164 18.13 -5.05 1.59
CA SER A 164 17.35 -6.25 1.88
C SER A 164 16.30 -6.52 0.79
N PRO A 165 16.13 -7.77 0.35
CA PRO A 165 15.05 -8.14 -0.57
C PRO A 165 13.65 -7.96 0.05
N ALA A 166 13.56 -7.90 1.38
CA ALA A 166 12.32 -7.64 2.12
C ALA A 166 11.97 -6.15 2.21
N ALA A 167 12.85 -5.24 1.78
CA ALA A 167 12.59 -3.80 1.68
C ALA A 167 12.18 -3.47 0.25
N LYS A 168 10.94 -3.03 0.07
CA LYS A 168 10.36 -2.65 -1.22
C LYS A 168 9.60 -1.33 -1.09
N ILE A 169 8.97 -0.92 -2.18
CA ILE A 169 8.21 0.33 -2.30
C ILE A 169 6.76 -0.02 -2.63
N LEU A 170 5.83 0.71 -2.04
CA LEU A 170 4.47 0.80 -2.53
C LEU A 170 4.42 1.99 -3.49
N ASP A 171 4.18 1.73 -4.78
CA ASP A 171 3.96 2.77 -5.77
C ASP A 171 2.46 3.08 -5.84
N ASP A 172 2.03 4.13 -5.12
CA ASP A 172 0.66 4.63 -5.25
C ASP A 172 0.59 5.58 -6.45
N LEU A 173 -0.03 5.10 -7.52
CA LEU A 173 -0.16 5.80 -8.80
C LEU A 173 -0.96 7.11 -8.71
N TYR A 174 -1.80 7.26 -7.69
CA TYR A 174 -2.49 8.53 -7.41
C TYR A 174 -1.51 9.54 -6.79
N HIS A 175 -0.78 9.13 -5.76
CA HIS A 175 0.17 10.01 -5.11
C HIS A 175 1.30 10.41 -6.05
N GLN A 176 1.81 9.47 -6.85
CA GLN A 176 2.90 9.75 -7.79
C GLN A 176 2.43 10.56 -9.00
N GLN A 177 1.17 10.45 -9.44
CA GLN A 177 0.62 11.35 -10.45
C GLN A 177 0.70 12.81 -10.00
N ILE A 178 0.33 13.10 -8.77
CA ILE A 178 0.35 14.47 -8.21
C ILE A 178 1.77 14.99 -8.04
N MET A 179 2.71 14.14 -7.61
CA MET A 179 4.07 14.55 -7.26
C MET A 179 5.04 14.57 -8.44
N GLU A 180 4.97 13.59 -9.32
CA GLU A 180 5.99 13.37 -10.35
C GLU A 180 5.41 13.23 -11.77
N GLY A 181 4.19 12.67 -11.90
CA GLY A 181 3.68 12.24 -13.21
C GLY A 181 4.56 11.15 -13.82
N ASN A 182 4.59 11.07 -15.17
CA ASN A 182 5.46 10.13 -15.90
C ASN A 182 5.36 8.67 -15.44
N LEU A 183 4.17 8.26 -14.98
CA LEU A 183 3.93 7.01 -14.23
C LEU A 183 4.47 5.77 -14.93
N ILE A 184 4.18 5.59 -16.24
CA ILE A 184 4.58 4.40 -16.99
C ILE A 184 6.10 4.25 -17.06
N ASN A 185 6.83 5.34 -17.27
CA ASN A 185 8.30 5.30 -17.28
C ASN A 185 8.86 5.01 -15.88
N ASN A 186 8.31 5.65 -14.84
CA ASN A 186 8.78 5.49 -13.47
C ASN A 186 8.54 4.06 -12.97
N LEU A 187 7.32 3.52 -13.10
CA LEU A 187 7.02 2.16 -12.68
C LEU A 187 7.89 1.12 -13.41
N SER A 188 8.15 1.33 -14.72
CA SER A 188 9.00 0.43 -15.51
C SER A 188 10.46 0.49 -15.07
N ALA A 189 10.98 1.68 -14.76
CA ALA A 189 12.36 1.87 -14.29
C ALA A 189 12.58 1.28 -12.89
N TYR A 190 11.59 1.38 -12.01
CA TYR A 190 11.73 1.01 -10.60
C TYR A 190 11.07 -0.32 -10.23
N ILE A 191 10.56 -1.09 -11.21
CA ILE A 191 9.78 -2.31 -10.95
C ILE A 191 10.48 -3.32 -10.04
N SER A 192 11.80 -3.45 -10.11
CA SER A 192 12.58 -4.34 -9.25
C SER A 192 12.52 -3.96 -7.76
N HIS A 193 12.20 -2.70 -7.46
CA HIS A 193 12.05 -2.16 -6.11
C HIS A 193 10.60 -2.11 -5.65
N ILE A 194 9.63 -2.29 -6.54
CA ILE A 194 8.20 -2.21 -6.21
C ILE A 194 7.71 -3.56 -5.67
N GLY A 195 7.08 -3.54 -4.50
CA GLY A 195 6.48 -4.72 -3.86
C GLY A 195 4.95 -4.69 -3.86
N HIS A 196 4.34 -3.52 -4.02
CA HIS A 196 2.89 -3.33 -4.09
C HIS A 196 2.55 -2.08 -4.89
N PHE A 197 1.34 -2.04 -5.44
CA PHE A 197 0.78 -0.84 -6.06
C PHE A 197 -0.52 -0.45 -5.38
N HIS A 198 -0.75 0.87 -5.24
CA HIS A 198 -2.08 1.42 -5.00
C HIS A 198 -2.53 2.27 -6.17
N THR A 199 -3.84 2.51 -6.28
CA THR A 199 -4.38 3.30 -7.37
C THR A 199 -5.70 3.97 -7.03
N ALA A 200 -5.84 5.21 -7.48
CA ALA A 200 -7.05 6.00 -7.48
C ALA A 200 -7.01 6.98 -8.66
N GLY A 201 -8.18 7.43 -9.13
CA GLY A 201 -8.27 8.46 -10.15
C GLY A 201 -7.88 9.85 -9.62
N ASN A 202 -7.08 10.58 -10.39
CA ASN A 202 -6.77 11.98 -10.14
C ASN A 202 -7.46 12.87 -11.20
N PRO A 203 -8.04 14.00 -10.81
CA PRO A 203 -8.14 14.56 -9.46
C PRO A 203 -9.22 13.89 -8.58
N GLY A 204 -9.10 14.06 -7.27
CA GLY A 204 -10.15 13.79 -6.28
C GLY A 204 -10.08 12.45 -5.58
N ARG A 205 -9.16 11.54 -5.96
CA ARG A 205 -9.00 10.20 -5.37
C ARG A 205 -10.28 9.36 -5.50
N HIS A 206 -10.85 9.36 -6.72
CA HIS A 206 -12.12 8.70 -7.08
C HIS A 206 -11.91 7.53 -8.04
N GLU A 207 -12.97 7.19 -8.79
CA GLU A 207 -12.96 6.13 -9.79
C GLU A 207 -11.80 6.26 -10.78
N LEU A 208 -11.32 5.12 -11.29
CA LEU A 208 -10.21 5.07 -12.25
C LEU A 208 -10.57 5.60 -13.64
N LEU A 209 -11.85 5.67 -13.96
CA LEU A 209 -12.34 6.23 -15.24
C LEU A 209 -12.77 7.69 -15.05
N GLY A 210 -12.41 8.51 -16.03
CA GLY A 210 -12.83 9.92 -16.09
C GLY A 210 -11.83 10.92 -15.49
N GLY A 211 -10.73 10.44 -14.91
CA GLY A 211 -9.61 11.29 -14.47
C GLY A 211 -8.60 11.58 -15.59
N GLU A 212 -7.45 12.13 -15.21
CA GLU A 212 -6.36 12.48 -16.14
C GLU A 212 -5.42 11.31 -16.47
N GLN A 213 -5.56 10.16 -15.78
CA GLN A 213 -4.74 8.97 -15.96
C GLN A 213 -5.43 7.97 -16.88
N ASP A 214 -4.68 7.40 -17.82
CA ASP A 214 -5.14 6.25 -18.62
C ASP A 214 -4.76 4.94 -17.92
N PHE A 215 -5.65 4.43 -17.08
CA PHE A 215 -5.40 3.18 -16.33
C PHE A 215 -5.32 1.94 -17.21
N ARG A 216 -5.91 1.92 -18.42
CA ARG A 216 -5.71 0.80 -19.35
C ARG A 216 -4.27 0.75 -19.84
N ALA A 217 -3.69 1.88 -20.20
CA ALA A 217 -2.29 1.96 -20.59
C ALA A 217 -1.35 1.66 -19.42
N ILE A 218 -1.66 2.14 -18.22
CA ILE A 218 -0.87 1.90 -17.00
C ILE A 218 -0.89 0.40 -16.64
N PHE A 219 -2.04 -0.24 -16.59
CA PHE A 219 -2.16 -1.67 -16.26
C PHE A 219 -1.46 -2.56 -17.31
N LYS A 220 -1.55 -2.21 -18.58
CA LYS A 220 -0.79 -2.87 -19.65
C LYS A 220 0.72 -2.74 -19.44
N ALA A 221 1.19 -1.58 -18.99
CA ALA A 221 2.60 -1.36 -18.67
C ALA A 221 3.04 -2.19 -17.46
N ILE A 222 2.23 -2.27 -16.40
CA ILE A 222 2.49 -3.15 -15.24
C ILE A 222 2.57 -4.62 -15.69
N ASP A 223 1.63 -5.09 -16.50
CA ASP A 223 1.64 -6.46 -17.02
C ASP A 223 2.91 -6.76 -17.84
N ALA A 224 3.36 -5.80 -18.64
CA ALA A 224 4.57 -5.95 -19.47
C ALA A 224 5.85 -6.10 -18.63
N THR A 225 5.86 -5.66 -17.37
CA THR A 225 7.00 -5.84 -16.45
C THR A 225 7.10 -7.27 -15.87
N GLY A 226 6.04 -8.07 -16.00
CA GLY A 226 5.95 -9.38 -15.34
C GLY A 226 5.61 -9.30 -13.85
N TYR A 227 5.18 -8.15 -13.33
CA TYR A 227 4.76 -7.99 -11.94
C TYR A 227 3.66 -9.00 -11.58
N ALA A 228 3.86 -9.77 -10.52
CA ALA A 228 2.97 -10.86 -10.12
C ALA A 228 2.13 -10.57 -8.86
N GLY A 229 2.34 -9.41 -8.22
CA GLY A 229 1.62 -8.96 -7.03
C GLY A 229 0.21 -8.45 -7.32
N TYR A 230 -0.33 -7.68 -6.38
CA TYR A 230 -1.64 -7.04 -6.50
C TYR A 230 -1.50 -5.54 -6.74
N VAL A 231 -2.53 -4.95 -7.35
CA VAL A 231 -2.74 -3.51 -7.48
C VAL A 231 -3.97 -3.14 -6.66
N GLY A 232 -3.77 -2.42 -5.57
CA GLY A 232 -4.83 -2.06 -4.63
C GLY A 232 -5.69 -0.90 -5.15
N LEU A 233 -6.99 -1.07 -5.09
CA LEU A 233 -7.96 0.02 -5.32
C LEU A 233 -8.15 0.76 -4.00
N GLU A 234 -7.61 1.98 -3.91
CA GLU A 234 -7.64 2.79 -2.69
C GLU A 234 -8.25 4.17 -2.96
N TYR A 235 -9.51 4.19 -3.36
CA TYR A 235 -10.21 5.42 -3.70
C TYR A 235 -11.59 5.54 -3.04
N SER A 236 -12.09 6.77 -2.91
CA SER A 236 -13.44 7.05 -2.43
C SER A 236 -14.42 7.07 -3.60
N PRO A 237 -15.34 6.09 -3.71
CA PRO A 237 -16.27 6.06 -4.83
C PRO A 237 -17.26 7.22 -4.78
N THR A 238 -17.55 7.81 -5.94
CA THR A 238 -18.62 8.79 -6.14
C THR A 238 -19.90 8.14 -6.66
N LEU A 239 -19.76 6.95 -7.24
CA LEU A 239 -20.85 6.11 -7.70
C LEU A 239 -21.29 5.13 -6.60
N ASP A 240 -22.38 4.38 -6.85
CA ASP A 240 -22.65 3.18 -6.06
C ASP A 240 -21.40 2.28 -6.04
N THR A 241 -21.03 1.82 -4.87
CA THR A 241 -19.77 1.08 -4.66
C THR A 241 -19.65 -0.14 -5.57
N THR A 242 -20.76 -0.87 -5.79
CA THR A 242 -20.77 -2.05 -6.66
C THR A 242 -20.57 -1.67 -8.14
N VAL A 243 -21.17 -0.58 -8.56
CA VAL A 243 -21.00 -0.03 -9.91
C VAL A 243 -19.56 0.42 -10.13
N SER A 244 -19.03 1.18 -9.18
CA SER A 244 -17.66 1.69 -9.19
C SER A 244 -16.63 0.55 -9.31
N LEU A 245 -16.74 -0.47 -8.47
CA LEU A 245 -15.83 -1.61 -8.49
C LEU A 245 -15.97 -2.46 -9.78
N LYS A 246 -17.17 -2.64 -10.32
CA LYS A 246 -17.35 -3.29 -11.64
C LYS A 246 -16.67 -2.52 -12.78
N GLN A 247 -16.72 -1.19 -12.74
CA GLN A 247 -15.98 -0.36 -13.70
C GLN A 247 -14.45 -0.60 -13.60
N ALA A 248 -13.91 -0.66 -12.38
CA ALA A 248 -12.47 -0.93 -12.19
C ALA A 248 -12.08 -2.32 -12.75
N LEU A 249 -12.88 -3.37 -12.51
CA LEU A 249 -12.64 -4.71 -13.10
C LEU A 249 -12.60 -4.67 -14.63
N SER A 250 -13.49 -3.91 -15.28
CA SER A 250 -13.53 -3.81 -16.75
C SER A 250 -12.25 -3.24 -17.37
N LEU A 251 -11.36 -2.64 -16.58
CA LEU A 251 -10.07 -2.12 -17.05
C LEU A 251 -9.03 -3.20 -17.23
N VAL A 252 -9.19 -4.35 -16.57
CA VAL A 252 -8.26 -5.49 -16.65
C VAL A 252 -8.83 -6.69 -17.41
N GLU A 253 -10.12 -6.67 -17.79
CA GLU A 253 -10.81 -7.71 -18.57
C GLU A 253 -10.76 -7.41 -20.08
N GLY A 254 -9.64 -7.04 -20.65
CA GLY A 254 -9.55 -6.61 -22.04
C GLY A 254 -8.55 -7.36 -22.88
#